data_cdae276670147b5080c585e4338fdb0e
#
_entry.id   cdae276670147b5080c585e4338fdb0e
#
_cell.length_a   1.000
_cell.length_b   1.000
_cell.length_c   1.000
_cell.angle_alpha   90.00
_cell.angle_beta   90.00
_cell.angle_gamma   90.00
#
_symmetry.space_group_name_H-M   'P 1'
#
loop_
_entity.id
_entity.type
_entity.pdbx_description
1 polymer ?
#
loop_
_entity_poly.entity_id
_entity_poly.type
_entity_poly.pdbx_seq_one_letter_code
_entity_poly.pdbx_strand_id
1 'polypeptide(L)'
;MEKSSPPNVRVPRFSFLFAILAIGTLLSVLSENLTLGPRWSILIVAIVLLIPMIVTIFKGHHRWTRLISLSIISVLTLGLISSVLFLIHSLFTHIASAAGLFQDAGLLWSANILVFAVWYWEVDQGGPLRRHCKKTEDTDFLFPQKVSESPQWVNWSPSFLDYFFLAFNTNTAFSPTDTMVLSKRAKCLIMMQSSISLLIVVVLAARAINIA
;
A
#
# COMPACT_ATOMS: atom_id res chain seq x y z
N MET A 1 -14.86 -35.98 -20.17
CA MET A 1 -14.20 -34.70 -19.84
C MET A 1 -14.51 -34.37 -18.39
N GLU A 2 -13.69 -34.84 -17.50
CA GLU A 2 -13.80 -34.63 -16.06
C GLU A 2 -13.41 -33.20 -15.72
N LYS A 3 -14.37 -32.39 -15.28
CA LYS A 3 -14.10 -31.06 -14.73
C LYS A 3 -13.37 -31.23 -13.40
N SER A 4 -12.04 -31.33 -13.43
CA SER A 4 -11.25 -31.22 -12.21
C SER A 4 -11.56 -29.89 -11.55
N SER A 5 -12.18 -29.95 -10.38
CA SER A 5 -12.35 -28.79 -9.51
C SER A 5 -10.97 -28.16 -9.28
N PRO A 6 -10.84 -26.82 -9.37
CA PRO A 6 -9.56 -26.18 -9.16
C PRO A 6 -9.06 -26.51 -7.74
N PRO A 7 -7.76 -26.79 -7.55
CA PRO A 7 -7.22 -27.07 -6.24
C PRO A 7 -7.54 -25.91 -5.29
N ASN A 8 -7.89 -26.25 -4.06
CA ASN A 8 -8.27 -25.30 -3.02
C ASN A 8 -7.00 -24.55 -2.53
N VAL A 9 -6.46 -23.69 -3.38
CA VAL A 9 -5.22 -22.94 -3.12
C VAL A 9 -5.54 -21.85 -2.12
N ARG A 10 -5.19 -22.09 -0.86
CA ARG A 10 -5.25 -21.06 0.20
C ARG A 10 -4.01 -20.19 0.10
N VAL A 11 -4.16 -19.00 -0.45
CA VAL A 11 -3.08 -18.00 -0.42
C VAL A 11 -3.06 -17.38 0.98
N PRO A 12 -1.94 -17.44 1.72
CA PRO A 12 -1.85 -16.83 3.04
C PRO A 12 -1.97 -15.30 2.89
N ARG A 13 -3.02 -14.72 3.46
CA ARG A 13 -3.28 -13.26 3.43
C ARG A 13 -2.93 -12.57 4.75
N PHE A 14 -2.17 -13.22 5.61
CA PHE A 14 -1.77 -12.66 6.91
C PHE A 14 -1.02 -11.34 6.75
N SER A 15 -0.09 -11.27 5.77
CA SER A 15 0.65 -10.03 5.48
C SER A 15 -0.27 -8.88 5.07
N PHE A 16 -1.32 -9.17 4.29
CA PHE A 16 -2.32 -8.17 3.91
C PHE A 16 -3.11 -7.69 5.13
N LEU A 17 -3.63 -8.61 5.95
CA LEU A 17 -4.40 -8.26 7.16
C LEU A 17 -3.55 -7.42 8.12
N PHE A 18 -2.30 -7.83 8.34
CA PHE A 18 -1.37 -7.09 9.18
C PHE A 18 -1.08 -5.69 8.62
N ALA A 19 -0.84 -5.57 7.31
CA ALA A 19 -0.59 -4.28 6.67
C ALA A 19 -1.79 -3.33 6.81
N ILE A 20 -3.03 -3.81 6.58
CA ILE A 20 -4.24 -2.99 6.72
C ILE A 20 -4.41 -2.50 8.16
N LEU A 21 -4.21 -3.37 9.15
CA LEU A 21 -4.27 -2.99 10.57
C LEU A 21 -3.18 -1.97 10.92
N ALA A 22 -1.95 -2.18 10.43
CA ALA A 22 -0.85 -1.25 10.65
C ALA A 22 -1.15 0.14 10.02
N ILE A 23 -1.68 0.19 8.79
CA ILE A 23 -2.09 1.45 8.14
C ILE A 23 -3.19 2.14 8.96
N GLY A 24 -4.24 1.39 9.34
CA GLY A 24 -5.32 1.93 10.16
C GLY A 24 -4.83 2.48 11.49
N THR A 25 -3.90 1.79 12.15
CA THR A 25 -3.27 2.24 13.39
C THR A 25 -2.43 3.50 13.17
N LEU A 26 -1.56 3.54 12.15
CA LEU A 26 -0.75 4.72 11.83
C LEU A 26 -1.64 5.94 11.60
N LEU A 27 -2.70 5.80 10.80
CA LEU A 27 -3.62 6.90 10.52
C LEU A 27 -4.47 7.30 11.73
N SER A 28 -4.71 6.40 12.71
CA SER A 28 -5.44 6.73 13.94
C SER A 28 -4.60 7.47 14.98
N VAL A 29 -3.28 7.41 14.87
CA VAL A 29 -2.33 8.11 15.75
C VAL A 29 -2.07 9.56 15.29
N LEU A 30 -2.48 9.93 14.07
CA LEU A 30 -2.33 11.28 13.56
C LEU A 30 -3.06 12.31 14.45
N SER A 31 -2.56 13.54 14.40
CA SER A 31 -3.23 14.69 15.04
C SER A 31 -4.65 14.87 14.53
N GLU A 32 -5.59 15.30 15.40
CA GLU A 32 -7.01 15.46 15.04
C GLU A 32 -7.23 16.41 13.85
N ASN A 33 -6.37 17.39 13.69
CA ASN A 33 -6.41 18.35 12.58
C ASN A 33 -6.08 17.74 11.21
N LEU A 34 -5.56 16.49 11.16
CA LEU A 34 -5.16 15.80 9.94
C LEU A 34 -6.11 14.66 9.56
N THR A 35 -7.18 14.45 10.32
CA THR A 35 -8.15 13.38 10.09
C THR A 35 -9.51 13.91 9.67
N LEU A 36 -10.17 13.18 8.73
CA LEU A 36 -11.58 13.44 8.40
C LEU A 36 -12.47 12.87 9.51
N GLY A 37 -12.81 13.68 10.51
CA GLY A 37 -13.63 13.28 11.66
C GLY A 37 -12.82 12.67 12.82
N PRO A 38 -13.45 11.88 13.71
CA PRO A 38 -12.78 11.30 14.87
C PRO A 38 -11.57 10.44 14.48
N ARG A 39 -10.49 10.46 15.25
CA ARG A 39 -9.22 9.73 15.00
C ARG A 39 -9.44 8.24 14.67
N TRP A 40 -10.40 7.63 15.33
CA TRP A 40 -10.70 6.19 15.20
C TRP A 40 -11.54 5.83 13.96
N SER A 41 -12.06 6.82 13.23
CA SER A 41 -12.98 6.59 12.11
C SER A 41 -12.36 5.72 11.02
N ILE A 42 -11.13 6.00 10.60
CA ILE A 42 -10.42 5.23 9.56
C ILE A 42 -10.12 3.81 10.03
N LEU A 43 -9.69 3.65 11.29
CA LEU A 43 -9.43 2.34 11.87
C LEU A 43 -10.71 1.51 11.98
N ILE A 44 -11.81 2.11 12.44
CA ILE A 44 -13.12 1.44 12.53
C ILE A 44 -13.57 1.01 11.13
N VAL A 45 -13.50 1.89 10.14
CA VAL A 45 -13.84 1.55 8.75
C VAL A 45 -12.96 0.42 8.22
N ALA A 46 -11.65 0.45 8.48
CA ALA A 46 -10.75 -0.64 8.11
C ALA A 46 -11.16 -1.97 8.75
N ILE A 47 -11.44 -2.00 10.06
CA ILE A 47 -11.86 -3.20 10.79
C ILE A 47 -13.21 -3.72 10.26
N VAL A 48 -14.20 -2.84 10.07
CA VAL A 48 -15.52 -3.22 9.55
C VAL A 48 -15.41 -3.85 8.15
N LEU A 49 -14.55 -3.30 7.30
CA LEU A 49 -14.33 -3.84 5.95
C LEU A 49 -13.50 -5.14 5.95
N LEU A 50 -12.68 -5.38 6.98
CA LEU A 50 -11.96 -6.65 7.12
C LEU A 50 -12.90 -7.83 7.43
N ILE A 51 -14.03 -7.61 8.12
CA ILE A 51 -14.99 -8.67 8.45
C ILE A 51 -15.51 -9.39 7.19
N PRO A 52 -16.12 -8.70 6.19
CA PRO A 52 -16.60 -9.36 4.98
C PRO A 52 -15.44 -9.95 4.16
N MET A 53 -14.26 -9.35 4.21
CA MET A 53 -13.09 -9.92 3.55
C MET A 53 -12.70 -11.27 4.14
N ILE A 54 -12.65 -11.39 5.47
CA ILE A 54 -12.35 -12.64 6.17
C ILE A 54 -13.40 -13.70 5.82
N VAL A 55 -14.68 -13.34 5.86
CA VAL A 55 -15.79 -14.24 5.49
C VAL A 55 -15.65 -14.75 4.05
N THR A 56 -15.30 -13.88 3.09
CA THR A 56 -15.14 -14.28 1.68
C THR A 56 -13.90 -15.14 1.45
N ILE A 57 -12.83 -14.96 2.24
CA ILE A 57 -11.65 -15.82 2.22
C ILE A 57 -12.04 -17.24 2.68
N PHE A 58 -12.75 -17.38 3.79
CA PHE A 58 -13.19 -18.69 4.30
C PHE A 58 -14.17 -19.39 3.35
N LYS A 59 -15.06 -18.66 2.68
CA LYS A 59 -16.01 -19.19 1.71
C LYS A 59 -15.40 -19.47 0.35
N GLY A 60 -14.13 -19.13 0.09
CA GLY A 60 -13.46 -19.34 -1.19
C GLY A 60 -13.97 -18.48 -2.34
N HIS A 61 -14.68 -17.38 -2.06
CA HIS A 61 -15.22 -16.48 -3.07
C HIS A 61 -14.19 -15.47 -3.56
N HIS A 62 -13.21 -15.91 -4.34
CA HIS A 62 -12.05 -15.15 -4.78
C HIS A 62 -12.35 -13.80 -5.47
N ARG A 63 -13.43 -13.72 -6.26
CA ARG A 63 -13.83 -12.45 -6.93
C ARG A 63 -14.23 -11.40 -5.91
N TRP A 64 -15.06 -11.77 -4.94
CA TRP A 64 -15.51 -10.88 -3.86
C TRP A 64 -14.36 -10.46 -2.94
N THR A 65 -13.49 -11.41 -2.58
CA THR A 65 -12.30 -11.10 -1.77
C THR A 65 -11.45 -10.03 -2.43
N ARG A 66 -11.23 -10.11 -3.75
CA ARG A 66 -10.43 -9.12 -4.48
C ARG A 66 -11.13 -7.76 -4.55
N LEU A 67 -12.44 -7.73 -4.83
CA LEU A 67 -13.19 -6.48 -4.85
C LEU A 67 -13.14 -5.77 -3.50
N ILE A 68 -13.35 -6.52 -2.41
CA ILE A 68 -13.27 -5.98 -1.05
C ILE A 68 -11.85 -5.49 -0.73
N SER A 69 -10.80 -6.26 -1.06
CA SER A 69 -9.41 -5.82 -0.89
C SER A 69 -9.14 -4.50 -1.58
N LEU A 70 -9.51 -4.37 -2.86
CA LEU A 70 -9.32 -3.14 -3.62
C LEU A 70 -10.13 -1.97 -3.05
N SER A 71 -11.36 -2.21 -2.56
CA SER A 71 -12.17 -1.19 -1.90
C SER A 71 -11.53 -0.70 -0.60
N ILE A 72 -11.02 -1.61 0.24
CA ILE A 72 -10.30 -1.26 1.48
C ILE A 72 -9.11 -0.38 1.17
N ILE A 73 -8.26 -0.80 0.24
CA ILE A 73 -7.03 -0.06 -0.11
C ILE A 73 -7.40 1.32 -0.68
N SER A 74 -8.45 1.41 -1.51
CA SER A 74 -8.90 2.69 -2.06
C SER A 74 -9.35 3.65 -0.96
N VAL A 75 -10.12 3.18 0.01
CA VAL A 75 -10.55 4.00 1.16
C VAL A 75 -9.35 4.47 1.98
N LEU A 76 -8.39 3.58 2.27
CA LEU A 76 -7.17 3.94 2.99
C LEU A 76 -6.30 4.93 2.20
N THR A 77 -6.25 4.80 0.87
CA THR A 77 -5.53 5.74 0.01
C THR A 77 -6.17 7.13 0.02
N LEU A 78 -7.50 7.20 -0.04
CA LEU A 78 -8.23 8.47 0.08
C LEU A 78 -8.01 9.10 1.46
N GLY A 79 -8.01 8.30 2.53
CA GLY A 79 -7.65 8.74 3.87
C GLY A 79 -6.23 9.30 3.94
N LEU A 80 -5.26 8.61 3.36
CA LEU A 80 -3.86 9.07 3.28
C LEU A 80 -3.76 10.40 2.52
N ILE A 81 -4.36 10.49 1.32
CA ILE A 81 -4.32 11.72 0.51
C ILE A 81 -4.96 12.89 1.26
N SER A 82 -6.12 12.69 1.89
CA SER A 82 -6.77 13.74 2.66
C SER A 82 -5.90 14.22 3.83
N SER A 83 -5.26 13.29 4.54
CA SER A 83 -4.35 13.64 5.64
C SER A 83 -3.10 14.41 5.16
N VAL A 84 -2.57 14.07 3.99
CA VAL A 84 -1.46 14.84 3.39
C VAL A 84 -1.91 16.24 2.99
N LEU A 85 -3.12 16.39 2.44
CA LEU A 85 -3.67 17.73 2.14
C LEU A 85 -3.87 18.57 3.41
N PHE A 86 -4.35 17.97 4.50
CA PHE A 86 -4.45 18.65 5.79
C PHE A 86 -3.07 18.98 6.39
N LEU A 87 -2.06 18.12 6.20
CA LEU A 87 -0.69 18.40 6.60
C LEU A 87 -0.16 19.66 5.88
N ILE A 88 -0.39 19.76 4.57
CA ILE A 88 -0.02 20.94 3.78
C ILE A 88 -0.78 22.19 4.29
N HIS A 89 -2.09 22.06 4.52
CA HIS A 89 -2.89 23.17 5.05
C HIS A 89 -2.38 23.65 6.43
N SER A 90 -2.04 22.72 7.32
CA SER A 90 -1.50 23.02 8.66
C SER A 90 -0.16 23.75 8.62
N LEU A 91 0.63 23.58 7.56
CA LEU A 91 1.86 24.33 7.36
C LEU A 91 1.59 25.84 7.22
N PHE A 92 0.53 26.19 6.47
CA PHE A 92 0.19 27.61 6.21
C PHE A 92 -0.60 28.27 7.34
N THR A 93 -1.35 27.50 8.12
CA THR A 93 -2.22 28.02 9.19
C THR A 93 -1.53 28.14 10.55
N HIS A 94 -0.30 27.62 10.68
CA HIS A 94 0.49 27.60 11.93
C HIS A 94 -0.24 26.99 13.16
N ILE A 95 -1.28 26.17 12.93
CA ILE A 95 -2.11 25.60 14.01
C ILE A 95 -1.35 24.52 14.79
N ALA A 96 -0.45 23.77 14.12
CA ALA A 96 0.30 22.66 14.72
C ALA A 96 1.70 23.12 15.16
N SER A 97 2.18 22.53 16.27
CA SER A 97 3.58 22.68 16.69
C SER A 97 4.53 22.04 15.68
N ALA A 98 5.77 22.55 15.61
CA ALA A 98 6.78 21.98 14.73
C ALA A 98 7.04 20.48 14.99
N ALA A 99 7.10 20.08 16.25
CA ALA A 99 7.27 18.69 16.66
C ALA A 99 6.09 17.80 16.22
N GLY A 100 4.85 18.30 16.37
CA GLY A 100 3.64 17.59 15.92
C GLY A 100 3.63 17.38 14.41
N LEU A 101 3.92 18.43 13.62
CA LEU A 101 4.01 18.32 12.16
C LEU A 101 5.08 17.31 11.71
N PHE A 102 6.23 17.28 12.39
CA PHE A 102 7.30 16.34 12.09
C PHE A 102 6.88 14.89 12.38
N GLN A 103 6.22 14.67 13.54
CA GLN A 103 5.67 13.36 13.90
C GLN A 103 4.62 12.89 12.90
N ASP A 104 3.65 13.74 12.59
CA ASP A 104 2.56 13.42 11.66
C ASP A 104 3.08 13.13 10.24
N ALA A 105 4.05 13.90 9.76
CA ALA A 105 4.69 13.67 8.48
C ALA A 105 5.44 12.33 8.44
N GLY A 106 6.13 11.95 9.51
CA GLY A 106 6.78 10.63 9.64
C GLY A 106 5.78 9.48 9.62
N LEU A 107 4.64 9.63 10.29
CA LEU A 107 3.55 8.65 10.27
C LEU A 107 2.93 8.52 8.86
N LEU A 108 2.66 9.63 8.19
CA LEU A 108 2.12 9.65 6.82
C LEU A 108 3.12 9.07 5.81
N TRP A 109 4.41 9.36 5.97
CA TRP A 109 5.46 8.78 5.15
C TRP A 109 5.52 7.25 5.28
N SER A 110 5.41 6.73 6.51
CA SER A 110 5.35 5.29 6.79
C SER A 110 4.06 4.66 6.28
N ALA A 111 2.92 5.33 6.45
CA ALA A 111 1.65 4.88 5.92
C ALA A 111 1.65 4.82 4.39
N ASN A 112 2.30 5.77 3.70
CA ASN A 112 2.46 5.78 2.26
C ASN A 112 3.19 4.52 1.76
N ILE A 113 4.26 4.10 2.42
CA ILE A 113 4.95 2.84 2.07
C ILE A 113 4.00 1.64 2.17
N LEU A 114 3.30 1.49 3.29
CA LEU A 114 2.42 0.35 3.52
C LEU A 114 1.23 0.31 2.55
N VAL A 115 0.58 1.44 2.31
CA VAL A 115 -0.55 1.55 1.38
C VAL A 115 -0.12 1.11 -0.01
N PHE A 116 1.02 1.60 -0.51
CA PHE A 116 1.48 1.25 -1.86
C PHE A 116 2.09 -0.14 -1.95
N ALA A 117 2.70 -0.67 -0.89
CA ALA A 117 3.09 -2.08 -0.84
C ALA A 117 1.89 -3.01 -1.04
N VAL A 118 0.76 -2.69 -0.40
CA VAL A 118 -0.49 -3.44 -0.56
C VAL A 118 -1.07 -3.27 -1.97
N TRP A 119 -1.06 -2.06 -2.54
CA TRP A 119 -1.45 -1.81 -3.93
C TRP A 119 -0.64 -2.64 -4.90
N TYR A 120 0.68 -2.62 -4.81
CA TYR A 120 1.57 -3.38 -5.70
C TYR A 120 1.31 -4.87 -5.59
N TRP A 121 1.16 -5.39 -4.36
CA TRP A 121 0.87 -6.79 -4.11
C TRP A 121 -0.48 -7.25 -4.66
N GLU A 122 -1.54 -6.41 -4.60
CA GLU A 122 -2.88 -6.73 -5.12
C GLU A 122 -3.02 -6.52 -6.64
N VAL A 123 -2.25 -5.60 -7.23
CA VAL A 123 -2.38 -5.27 -8.65
C VAL A 123 -1.56 -6.21 -9.51
N ASP A 124 -0.33 -6.55 -9.10
CA ASP A 124 0.60 -7.33 -9.90
C ASP A 124 0.02 -8.69 -10.32
N GLN A 125 0.11 -8.98 -11.62
CA GLN A 125 -0.38 -10.21 -12.26
C GLN A 125 -1.85 -10.52 -11.97
N GLY A 126 -2.65 -9.50 -11.68
CA GLY A 126 -4.06 -9.68 -11.32
C GLY A 126 -4.30 -10.18 -9.90
N GLY A 127 -3.30 -10.08 -9.01
CA GLY A 127 -3.38 -10.34 -7.58
C GLY A 127 -2.86 -11.70 -7.13
N PRO A 128 -2.72 -11.87 -5.80
CA PRO A 128 -1.99 -13.00 -5.20
C PRO A 128 -2.48 -14.38 -5.64
N LEU A 129 -3.80 -14.53 -5.81
CA LEU A 129 -4.36 -15.82 -6.25
C LEU A 129 -3.97 -16.18 -7.68
N ARG A 130 -4.02 -15.21 -8.60
CA ARG A 130 -3.65 -15.45 -10.01
C ARG A 130 -2.18 -15.77 -10.13
N ARG A 131 -1.31 -15.07 -9.39
CA ARG A 131 0.11 -15.38 -9.32
C ARG A 131 0.37 -16.81 -8.87
N HIS A 132 -0.31 -17.27 -7.82
CA HIS A 132 -0.18 -18.64 -7.31
C HIS A 132 -0.64 -19.71 -8.31
N CYS A 133 -1.71 -19.41 -9.06
CA CYS A 133 -2.24 -20.35 -10.05
C CYS A 133 -1.46 -20.32 -11.38
N LYS A 134 -0.39 -19.53 -11.51
CA LYS A 134 0.41 -19.37 -12.74
C LYS A 134 -0.42 -19.13 -14.01
N LYS A 135 -1.57 -18.44 -13.86
CA LYS A 135 -2.56 -18.27 -14.94
C LYS A 135 -2.32 -17.04 -15.81
N THR A 136 -1.30 -16.23 -15.52
CA THR A 136 -1.01 -15.01 -16.29
C THR A 136 0.48 -14.87 -16.56
N GLU A 137 0.83 -14.61 -17.81
CA GLU A 137 2.18 -14.25 -18.24
C GLU A 137 2.40 -12.72 -18.07
N ASP A 138 1.33 -11.93 -18.00
CA ASP A 138 1.38 -10.47 -17.86
C ASP A 138 1.80 -10.08 -16.46
N THR A 139 3.02 -9.59 -16.33
CA THR A 139 3.54 -9.03 -15.08
C THR A 139 3.50 -7.51 -15.11
N ASP A 140 3.15 -6.90 -13.98
CA ASP A 140 3.18 -5.44 -13.82
C ASP A 140 4.54 -4.96 -13.34
N PHE A 141 5.19 -5.76 -12.49
CA PHE A 141 6.51 -5.51 -11.91
C PHE A 141 7.45 -6.67 -12.22
N LEU A 142 8.51 -6.41 -12.97
CA LEU A 142 9.52 -7.41 -13.28
C LEU A 142 10.70 -7.26 -12.31
N PHE A 143 10.72 -8.16 -11.33
CA PHE A 143 11.77 -8.22 -10.32
C PHE A 143 13.06 -8.83 -10.87
N PRO A 144 14.25 -8.41 -10.39
CA PRO A 144 15.54 -8.94 -10.83
C PRO A 144 15.66 -10.47 -10.74
N GLN A 145 15.03 -11.09 -9.73
CA GLN A 145 15.02 -12.54 -9.55
C GLN A 145 14.33 -13.29 -10.69
N LYS A 146 13.37 -12.64 -11.40
CA LYS A 146 12.68 -13.22 -12.56
C LYS A 146 13.53 -13.18 -13.83
N VAL A 147 14.48 -12.27 -13.90
CA VAL A 147 15.37 -12.07 -15.06
C VAL A 147 16.68 -12.84 -14.87
N SER A 148 17.02 -13.17 -13.63
CA SER A 148 18.25 -13.88 -13.30
C SER A 148 18.19 -15.35 -13.79
N GLU A 149 19.24 -15.77 -14.49
CA GLU A 149 19.42 -17.15 -14.96
C GLU A 149 19.90 -18.11 -13.85
N SER A 150 20.12 -17.59 -12.63
CA SER A 150 20.61 -18.42 -11.51
C SER A 150 19.62 -19.50 -11.11
N PRO A 151 20.06 -20.76 -10.95
CA PRO A 151 19.17 -21.88 -10.61
C PRO A 151 18.34 -21.69 -9.35
N GLN A 152 18.84 -20.92 -8.39
CA GLN A 152 18.13 -20.63 -7.14
C GLN A 152 16.82 -19.84 -7.34
N TRP A 153 16.67 -19.14 -8.47
CA TRP A 153 15.51 -18.29 -8.75
C TRP A 153 14.48 -18.89 -9.69
N VAL A 154 14.70 -20.09 -10.22
CA VAL A 154 13.82 -20.74 -11.20
C VAL A 154 12.37 -20.86 -10.73
N ASN A 155 12.15 -21.16 -9.46
CA ASN A 155 10.83 -21.30 -8.85
C ASN A 155 10.44 -20.11 -7.96
N TRP A 156 11.21 -19.02 -8.00
CA TRP A 156 10.94 -17.84 -7.17
C TRP A 156 9.63 -17.14 -7.57
N SER A 157 8.90 -16.70 -6.58
CA SER A 157 7.69 -15.90 -6.72
C SER A 157 7.71 -14.76 -5.71
N PRO A 158 7.30 -13.53 -6.10
CA PRO A 158 7.37 -12.40 -5.20
C PRO A 158 6.46 -12.59 -3.97
N SER A 159 7.02 -12.34 -2.82
CA SER A 159 6.36 -12.29 -1.51
C SER A 159 5.86 -10.87 -1.21
N PHE A 160 5.12 -10.68 -0.12
CA PHE A 160 4.73 -9.34 0.30
C PHE A 160 5.94 -8.44 0.61
N LEU A 161 7.02 -9.02 1.12
CA LEU A 161 8.25 -8.28 1.43
C LEU A 161 8.88 -7.65 0.18
N ASP A 162 8.80 -8.31 -0.98
CA ASP A 162 9.35 -7.77 -2.22
C ASP A 162 8.59 -6.52 -2.68
N TYR A 163 7.26 -6.52 -2.52
CA TYR A 163 6.43 -5.32 -2.80
C TYR A 163 6.62 -4.23 -1.75
N PHE A 164 6.81 -4.60 -0.48
CA PHE A 164 7.14 -3.65 0.56
C PHE A 164 8.49 -2.98 0.30
N PHE A 165 9.50 -3.74 -0.11
CA PHE A 165 10.81 -3.23 -0.51
C PHE A 165 10.71 -2.29 -1.71
N LEU A 166 9.95 -2.67 -2.74
CA LEU A 166 9.67 -1.80 -3.89
C LEU A 166 9.01 -0.49 -3.46
N ALA A 167 7.99 -0.55 -2.60
CA ALA A 167 7.31 0.63 -2.08
C ALA A 167 8.23 1.49 -1.22
N PHE A 168 9.07 0.88 -0.38
CA PHE A 168 10.07 1.60 0.42
C PHE A 168 11.05 2.36 -0.47
N ASN A 169 11.63 1.71 -1.48
CA ASN A 169 12.54 2.35 -2.42
C ASN A 169 11.87 3.48 -3.21
N THR A 170 10.65 3.23 -3.70
CA THR A 170 9.88 4.26 -4.40
C THR A 170 9.63 5.48 -3.53
N ASN A 171 9.38 5.27 -2.24
CA ASN A 171 9.10 6.34 -1.28
C ASN A 171 10.36 7.14 -0.91
N THR A 172 11.52 6.48 -0.82
CA THR A 172 12.79 7.11 -0.42
C THR A 172 13.55 7.72 -1.59
N ALA A 173 13.63 6.99 -2.71
CA ALA A 173 14.39 7.40 -3.89
C ALA A 173 13.53 8.04 -5.00
N PHE A 174 12.22 8.13 -4.79
CA PHE A 174 11.23 8.55 -5.82
C PHE A 174 11.30 7.71 -7.10
N SER A 175 11.78 6.47 -6.98
CA SER A 175 12.06 5.57 -8.10
C SER A 175 11.88 4.11 -7.68
N PRO A 176 11.41 3.22 -8.58
CA PRO A 176 11.30 1.78 -8.32
C PRO A 176 12.65 1.06 -8.26
N THR A 177 13.76 1.77 -8.41
CA THR A 177 15.16 1.30 -8.39
C THR A 177 15.45 0.21 -9.42
N ASP A 178 15.63 -1.04 -8.98
CA ASP A 178 16.03 -2.21 -9.78
C ASP A 178 14.85 -3.01 -10.38
N THR A 179 13.62 -2.70 -9.96
CA THR A 179 12.42 -3.38 -10.46
C THR A 179 11.84 -2.66 -11.68
N MET A 180 11.70 -3.36 -12.80
CA MET A 180 11.13 -2.77 -14.01
C MET A 180 9.61 -2.67 -13.91
N VAL A 181 9.06 -1.47 -14.17
CA VAL A 181 7.62 -1.20 -14.15
C VAL A 181 7.07 -1.29 -15.57
N LEU A 182 6.34 -2.35 -15.88
CA LEU A 182 5.94 -2.66 -17.24
C LEU A 182 4.57 -2.08 -17.61
N SER A 183 3.57 -2.23 -16.77
CA SER A 183 2.20 -1.84 -17.09
C SER A 183 1.92 -0.36 -16.83
N LYS A 184 0.92 0.21 -17.55
CA LYS A 184 0.46 1.59 -17.35
C LYS A 184 -0.10 1.80 -15.95
N ARG A 185 -0.87 0.83 -15.43
CA ARG A 185 -1.45 0.91 -14.08
C ARG A 185 -0.38 0.94 -12.99
N ALA A 186 0.67 0.12 -13.11
CA ALA A 186 1.79 0.14 -12.19
C ALA A 186 2.56 1.47 -12.26
N LYS A 187 2.78 2.03 -13.46
CA LYS A 187 3.39 3.35 -13.63
C LYS A 187 2.59 4.45 -12.95
N CYS A 188 1.25 4.44 -13.09
CA CYS A 188 0.38 5.40 -12.39
C CYS A 188 0.49 5.29 -10.87
N LEU A 189 0.54 4.07 -10.33
CA LEU A 189 0.70 3.85 -8.89
C LEU A 189 2.06 4.36 -8.38
N ILE A 190 3.15 4.07 -9.10
CA ILE A 190 4.49 4.57 -8.76
C ILE A 190 4.52 6.11 -8.76
N MET A 191 3.98 6.74 -9.82
CA MET A 191 3.91 8.21 -9.89
C MET A 191 3.09 8.80 -8.73
N MET A 192 1.96 8.19 -8.39
CA MET A 192 1.12 8.64 -7.27
C MET A 192 1.86 8.52 -5.93
N GLN A 193 2.51 7.39 -5.67
CA GLN A 193 3.29 7.18 -4.46
C GLN A 193 4.43 8.20 -4.33
N SER A 194 5.22 8.34 -5.38
CA SER A 194 6.37 9.27 -5.40
C SER A 194 5.92 10.72 -5.21
N SER A 195 4.79 11.12 -5.81
CA SER A 195 4.24 12.47 -5.63
C SER A 195 3.81 12.72 -4.20
N ILE A 196 3.12 11.77 -3.56
CA ILE A 196 2.72 11.87 -2.15
C ILE A 196 3.97 11.96 -1.26
N SER A 197 4.97 11.10 -1.49
CA SER A 197 6.22 11.13 -0.72
C SER A 197 6.93 12.46 -0.86
N LEU A 198 7.05 12.98 -2.09
CA LEU A 198 7.67 14.28 -2.35
C LEU A 198 6.95 15.42 -1.61
N LEU A 199 5.61 15.44 -1.63
CA LEU A 199 4.83 16.45 -0.90
C LEU A 199 5.10 16.41 0.60
N ILE A 200 5.15 15.22 1.21
CA ILE A 200 5.46 15.06 2.64
C ILE A 200 6.87 15.60 2.94
N VAL A 201 7.87 15.23 2.14
CA VAL A 201 9.26 15.68 2.31
C VAL A 201 9.40 17.18 2.14
N VAL A 202 8.69 17.77 1.16
CA VAL A 202 8.69 19.23 0.95
C VAL A 202 8.09 19.98 2.16
N VAL A 203 7.01 19.47 2.76
CA VAL A 203 6.42 20.04 3.98
C VAL A 203 7.41 20.00 5.14
N LEU A 204 8.10 18.85 5.33
CA LEU A 204 9.15 18.72 6.36
C LEU A 204 10.29 19.70 6.14
N ALA A 205 10.79 19.82 4.91
CA ALA A 205 11.89 20.73 4.58
C ALA A 205 11.48 22.20 4.79
N ALA A 206 10.29 22.60 4.32
CA ALA A 206 9.76 23.95 4.51
C ALA A 206 9.63 24.30 5.99
N ARG A 207 9.21 23.36 6.83
CA ARG A 207 9.10 23.57 8.27
C ARG A 207 10.46 23.65 8.95
N ALA A 208 11.42 22.80 8.55
CA ALA A 208 12.78 22.84 9.11
C ALA A 208 13.46 24.19 8.88
N ILE A 209 13.29 24.80 7.70
CA ILE A 209 13.85 26.13 7.38
C ILE A 209 13.21 27.23 8.26
N ASN A 210 11.92 27.13 8.57
CA ASN A 210 11.23 28.13 9.38
C ASN A 210 11.46 28.02 10.91
N ILE A 211 12.19 26.99 11.37
CA ILE A 211 12.57 26.81 12.78
C ILE A 211 13.98 27.36 13.03
N ALA A 212 14.82 27.41 12.00
CA ALA A 212 16.16 27.97 12.05
C ALA A 212 16.13 29.50 11.92
#